data_15c0df588d022052896768e127df256f
#
_entry.id   15c0df588d022052896768e127df256f
#
_cell.length_a   1.000
_cell.length_b   1.000
_cell.length_c   1.000
_cell.angle_alpha   90.00
_cell.angle_beta   90.00
_cell.angle_gamma   90.00
#
_symmetry.space_group_name_H-M   'P 1'
#
loop_
_entity.id
_entity.type
_entity.pdbx_description
1 polymer ?
#
loop_
_entity_poly.entity_id
_entity_poly.type
_entity_poly.pdbx_seq_one_letter_code
_entity_poly.pdbx_strand_id
1 'polypeptide(L)'
;MNAQPSPLEGLEEEAPALVVAEGLGPKRPGIWQLAWPSMAMFALQSLVGLVDFVIVGSLGSEAVAAVGVASQFFNVLFAVLAAVTTGTVALVARAWGAGDAREADRVIRISVALGALFGGFVMCLIPLADKVVAAFGVAPGVVVLGGSYLRILLAFTLPFAVGFVLGSGLRGAGDVRTPLLIGVVMNLVNVAGNYVLVFGKFGAPKLGTDGSAIASGIALCVSAAIYGVLWIRNGLVVPRGPWLDGFERARAARILRIGVPTALEQIAWQSGLWLFLRIVAQYGTDPISAYLIGVRILSFSFVPGLGFSTAAATLVGQHLGAREPELAARSGWRANAGAMVVMACVGAAIIAIARPVANYFGAAGENTVNLAVTFIWILGAAQPLMAVEFALGGALRGAGDTRFPLVSILTGLFVFRLGGALLVSRVFGGSVVAVWCCLLMDYTAKASLLSARFASGRWKDMRI
;
A
#
# COMPACT_ATOMS: atom_id res chain seq x y z
N MET A 1 47.96 59.32 9.99
CA MET A 1 47.27 58.65 11.12
C MET A 1 46.57 57.43 10.51
N ASN A 2 47.23 56.29 10.63
CA ASN A 2 46.74 55.01 10.13
C ASN A 2 45.81 54.40 11.18
N ALA A 3 44.54 54.20 10.82
CA ALA A 3 43.64 53.38 11.62
C ALA A 3 43.86 51.91 11.25
N GLN A 4 44.28 51.09 12.24
CA GLN A 4 44.34 49.63 12.12
C GLN A 4 42.90 49.05 12.17
N PRO A 5 42.55 48.06 11.37
CA PRO A 5 41.28 47.33 11.50
C PRO A 5 41.28 46.44 12.75
N SER A 6 40.12 46.28 13.37
CA SER A 6 39.88 45.55 14.60
C SER A 6 39.98 44.02 14.38
N PRO A 7 40.43 43.22 15.39
CA PRO A 7 40.67 41.80 15.25
C PRO A 7 39.44 40.86 15.43
N LEU A 8 38.22 41.35 15.08
CA LEU A 8 36.99 40.58 15.28
C LEU A 8 36.20 40.25 13.99
N GLU A 9 36.78 40.50 12.82
CA GLU A 9 36.21 40.06 11.53
C GLU A 9 36.95 38.79 11.05
N GLY A 10 36.61 37.64 11.58
CA GLY A 10 37.25 36.40 11.18
C GLY A 10 36.76 35.13 11.83
N LEU A 11 35.54 35.12 12.40
CA LEU A 11 34.89 33.89 12.89
C LEU A 11 33.47 33.76 12.34
N GLU A 12 33.34 33.83 11.03
CA GLU A 12 32.29 33.10 10.37
C GLU A 12 32.72 31.62 10.34
N GLU A 13 32.23 30.86 11.29
CA GLU A 13 32.32 29.44 11.40
C GLU A 13 31.77 28.82 10.10
N GLU A 14 32.63 28.56 9.13
CA GLU A 14 32.31 27.75 7.96
C GLU A 14 31.82 26.39 8.46
N ALA A 15 30.48 26.23 8.57
CA ALA A 15 29.87 24.91 8.64
C ALA A 15 30.46 24.07 7.50
N PRO A 16 30.94 22.83 7.73
CA PRO A 16 31.58 22.05 6.70
C PRO A 16 30.61 21.90 5.54
N ALA A 17 30.86 22.62 4.46
CA ALA A 17 30.23 22.38 3.18
C ALA A 17 30.47 20.91 2.85
N LEU A 18 29.45 20.07 2.97
CA LEU A 18 29.45 18.73 2.40
C LEU A 18 29.85 18.91 0.93
N VAL A 19 31.08 18.53 0.63
CA VAL A 19 31.62 18.46 -0.72
C VAL A 19 30.70 17.49 -1.48
N VAL A 20 29.67 18.03 -2.09
CA VAL A 20 28.95 17.36 -3.15
C VAL A 20 29.95 17.35 -4.31
N ALA A 21 30.59 16.20 -4.50
CA ALA A 21 31.47 15.97 -5.63
C ALA A 21 30.70 16.37 -6.90
N GLU A 22 31.09 17.48 -7.50
CA GLU A 22 30.58 17.93 -8.79
C GLU A 22 30.81 16.81 -9.80
N GLY A 23 29.72 16.19 -10.26
CA GLY A 23 29.75 15.23 -11.37
C GLY A 23 29.14 13.85 -11.13
N LEU A 24 28.79 13.46 -9.91
CA LEU A 24 28.09 12.20 -9.64
C LEU A 24 26.81 12.50 -8.86
N GLY A 25 25.73 12.78 -9.58
CA GLY A 25 24.39 12.67 -8.98
C GLY A 25 24.24 11.30 -8.29
N PRO A 26 23.46 11.17 -7.21
CA PRO A 26 23.34 9.91 -6.47
C PRO A 26 23.05 8.78 -7.45
N LYS A 27 23.90 7.71 -7.45
CA LYS A 27 23.74 6.54 -8.32
C LYS A 27 22.30 6.04 -8.15
N ARG A 28 21.47 6.23 -9.17
CA ARG A 28 20.07 5.81 -9.12
C ARG A 28 20.01 4.29 -9.12
N PRO A 29 19.25 3.70 -8.21
CA PRO A 29 19.11 2.26 -8.16
C PRO A 29 18.45 1.72 -9.43
N GLY A 30 18.80 0.51 -9.84
CA GLY A 30 18.09 -0.19 -10.92
C GLY A 30 16.66 -0.58 -10.50
N ILE A 31 15.79 -0.80 -11.49
CA ILE A 31 14.38 -1.20 -11.25
C ILE A 31 14.31 -2.41 -10.30
N TRP A 32 15.11 -3.43 -10.55
CA TRP A 32 15.12 -4.64 -9.74
C TRP A 32 15.60 -4.39 -8.31
N GLN A 33 16.57 -3.49 -8.13
CA GLN A 33 17.09 -3.12 -6.80
C GLN A 33 16.02 -2.44 -5.92
N LEU A 34 15.02 -1.81 -6.53
CA LEU A 34 13.87 -1.23 -5.83
C LEU A 34 12.71 -2.21 -5.73
N ALA A 35 12.45 -2.99 -6.78
CA ALA A 35 11.28 -3.85 -6.87
C ALA A 35 11.37 -5.03 -5.89
N TRP A 36 12.49 -5.80 -5.86
CA TRP A 36 12.56 -7.01 -5.04
C TRP A 36 12.47 -6.75 -3.53
N PRO A 37 13.10 -5.70 -2.94
CA PRO A 37 12.93 -5.45 -1.51
C PRO A 37 11.50 -4.98 -1.17
N SER A 38 10.89 -4.22 -2.09
CA SER A 38 9.49 -3.82 -1.94
C SER A 38 8.55 -5.04 -2.02
N MET A 39 8.80 -5.98 -2.94
CA MET A 39 8.07 -7.25 -3.00
C MET A 39 8.24 -8.04 -1.70
N ALA A 40 9.48 -8.18 -1.20
CA ALA A 40 9.76 -8.87 0.04
C ALA A 40 9.02 -8.24 1.23
N MET A 41 8.97 -6.90 1.30
CA MET A 41 8.23 -6.17 2.33
C MET A 41 6.72 -6.47 2.26
N PHE A 42 6.10 -6.42 1.07
CA PHE A 42 4.68 -6.72 0.90
C PHE A 42 4.38 -8.21 1.14
N ALA A 43 5.30 -9.11 0.74
CA ALA A 43 5.17 -10.54 1.04
C ALA A 43 5.20 -10.83 2.54
N LEU A 44 6.13 -10.21 3.27
CA LEU A 44 6.20 -10.31 4.74
C LEU A 44 4.92 -9.77 5.39
N GLN A 45 4.39 -8.66 4.91
CA GLN A 45 3.15 -8.09 5.42
C GLN A 45 1.95 -9.03 5.19
N SER A 46 1.88 -9.65 4.02
CA SER A 46 0.83 -10.65 3.71
C SER A 46 0.98 -11.91 4.55
N LEU A 47 2.22 -12.37 4.78
CA LEU A 47 2.51 -13.54 5.60
C LEU A 47 2.10 -13.32 7.06
N VAL A 48 2.40 -12.15 7.64
CA VAL A 48 1.99 -11.82 9.00
C VAL A 48 0.48 -11.77 9.13
N GLY A 49 -0.22 -11.15 8.16
CA GLY A 49 -1.68 -11.17 8.15
C GLY A 49 -2.26 -12.60 8.12
N LEU A 50 -1.58 -13.53 7.44
CA LEU A 50 -1.97 -14.95 7.43
C LEU A 50 -1.69 -15.61 8.80
N VAL A 51 -0.55 -15.34 9.41
CA VAL A 51 -0.19 -15.86 10.74
C VAL A 51 -1.17 -15.35 11.79
N ASP A 52 -1.47 -14.05 11.80
CA ASP A 52 -2.46 -13.45 12.69
C ASP A 52 -3.83 -14.10 12.51
N PHE A 53 -4.26 -14.33 11.26
CA PHE A 53 -5.52 -15.01 10.96
C PHE A 53 -5.56 -16.44 11.50
N VAL A 54 -4.47 -17.22 11.37
CA VAL A 54 -4.37 -18.58 11.89
C VAL A 54 -4.40 -18.58 13.42
N ILE A 55 -3.66 -17.68 14.07
CA ILE A 55 -3.62 -17.56 15.54
C ILE A 55 -5.01 -17.20 16.07
N VAL A 56 -5.67 -16.18 15.48
CA VAL A 56 -7.03 -15.80 15.87
C VAL A 56 -8.04 -16.90 15.55
N GLY A 57 -7.84 -17.63 14.45
CA GLY A 57 -8.66 -18.78 14.07
C GLY A 57 -8.72 -19.88 15.14
N SER A 58 -7.63 -20.07 15.89
CA SER A 58 -7.58 -21.01 17.00
C SER A 58 -8.44 -20.63 18.22
N LEU A 59 -8.91 -19.36 18.28
CA LEU A 59 -9.75 -18.84 19.36
C LEU A 59 -11.26 -19.04 19.11
N GLY A 60 -11.63 -19.45 17.90
CA GLY A 60 -13.02 -19.75 17.51
C GLY A 60 -13.61 -18.77 16.49
N SER A 61 -14.82 -19.09 16.00
CA SER A 61 -15.47 -18.37 14.91
C SER A 61 -15.86 -16.93 15.27
N GLU A 62 -16.28 -16.68 16.51
CA GLU A 62 -16.61 -15.32 16.98
C GLU A 62 -15.38 -14.41 16.98
N ALA A 63 -14.21 -14.93 17.40
CA ALA A 63 -12.95 -14.20 17.37
C ALA A 63 -12.55 -13.84 15.93
N VAL A 64 -12.69 -14.77 14.99
CA VAL A 64 -12.42 -14.52 13.56
C VAL A 64 -13.34 -13.46 13.00
N ALA A 65 -14.63 -13.53 13.30
CA ALA A 65 -15.60 -12.52 12.87
C ALA A 65 -15.29 -11.14 13.45
N ALA A 66 -14.95 -11.05 14.74
CA ALA A 66 -14.62 -9.83 15.45
C ALA A 66 -13.39 -9.14 14.83
N VAL A 67 -12.30 -9.89 14.66
CA VAL A 67 -11.05 -9.38 14.04
C VAL A 67 -11.28 -9.02 12.57
N GLY A 68 -12.10 -9.81 11.84
CA GLY A 68 -12.43 -9.51 10.45
C GLY A 68 -13.13 -8.18 10.27
N VAL A 69 -14.15 -7.88 11.09
CA VAL A 69 -14.88 -6.60 11.06
C VAL A 69 -13.97 -5.43 11.45
N ALA A 70 -13.20 -5.57 12.54
CA ALA A 70 -12.27 -4.54 12.97
C ALA A 70 -11.19 -4.24 11.91
N SER A 71 -10.65 -5.28 11.27
CA SER A 71 -9.67 -5.13 10.18
C SER A 71 -10.26 -4.43 8.96
N GLN A 72 -11.53 -4.67 8.65
CA GLN A 72 -12.19 -3.98 7.54
C GLN A 72 -12.28 -2.47 7.78
N PHE A 73 -12.61 -2.06 9.00
CA PHE A 73 -12.57 -0.64 9.37
C PHE A 73 -11.17 -0.06 9.27
N PHE A 74 -10.16 -0.80 9.76
CA PHE A 74 -8.75 -0.38 9.67
C PHE A 74 -8.27 -0.21 8.23
N ASN A 75 -8.75 -1.04 7.28
CA ASN A 75 -8.47 -0.89 5.86
C ASN A 75 -8.98 0.44 5.28
N VAL A 76 -10.12 0.95 5.75
CA VAL A 76 -10.62 2.27 5.36
C VAL A 76 -9.68 3.37 5.85
N LEU A 77 -9.19 3.27 7.10
CA LEU A 77 -8.21 4.22 7.64
C LEU A 77 -6.90 4.18 6.85
N PHE A 78 -6.46 2.99 6.48
CA PHE A 78 -5.29 2.80 5.62
C PHE A 78 -5.46 3.48 4.26
N ALA A 79 -6.65 3.39 3.65
CA ALA A 79 -6.95 4.05 2.38
C ALA A 79 -6.82 5.58 2.47
N VAL A 80 -7.25 6.19 3.58
CA VAL A 80 -7.06 7.63 3.82
C VAL A 80 -5.58 7.99 4.00
N LEU A 81 -4.83 7.18 4.75
CA LEU A 81 -3.39 7.39 4.95
C LEU A 81 -2.61 7.22 3.63
N ALA A 82 -3.10 6.40 2.70
CA ALA A 82 -2.52 6.25 1.36
C ALA A 82 -2.47 7.56 0.59
N ALA A 83 -3.40 8.51 0.86
CA ALA A 83 -3.33 9.86 0.29
C ALA A 83 -2.03 10.57 0.72
N VAL A 84 -1.71 10.56 2.01
CA VAL A 84 -0.48 11.22 2.50
C VAL A 84 0.75 10.54 1.92
N THR A 85 0.80 9.20 1.95
CA THR A 85 1.99 8.44 1.53
C THR A 85 2.26 8.53 0.02
N THR A 86 1.22 8.53 -0.83
CA THR A 86 1.40 8.70 -2.28
C THR A 86 1.94 10.08 -2.63
N GLY A 87 1.38 11.14 -2.02
CA GLY A 87 1.90 12.49 -2.18
C GLY A 87 3.35 12.62 -1.69
N THR A 88 3.65 11.97 -0.56
CA THR A 88 5.02 11.93 0.00
C THR A 88 6.00 11.28 -0.98
N VAL A 89 5.69 10.09 -1.48
CA VAL A 89 6.58 9.38 -2.43
C VAL A 89 6.85 10.23 -3.67
N ALA A 90 5.80 10.81 -4.28
CA ALA A 90 5.95 11.59 -5.50
C ALA A 90 6.82 12.84 -5.30
N LEU A 91 6.56 13.62 -4.24
CA LEU A 91 7.29 14.85 -3.96
C LEU A 91 8.72 14.58 -3.48
N VAL A 92 8.92 13.59 -2.60
CA VAL A 92 10.26 13.20 -2.15
C VAL A 92 11.09 12.65 -3.31
N ALA A 93 10.52 11.79 -4.15
CA ALA A 93 11.24 11.26 -5.32
C ALA A 93 11.67 12.39 -6.26
N ARG A 94 10.81 13.38 -6.48
CA ARG A 94 11.15 14.54 -7.33
C ARG A 94 12.21 15.43 -6.72
N ALA A 95 12.11 15.77 -5.43
CA ALA A 95 13.11 16.58 -4.72
C ALA A 95 14.47 15.85 -4.67
N TRP A 96 14.45 14.56 -4.36
CA TRP A 96 15.67 13.72 -4.34
C TRP A 96 16.34 13.62 -5.70
N GLY A 97 15.53 13.42 -6.76
CA GLY A 97 16.01 13.42 -8.15
C GLY A 97 16.62 14.75 -8.59
N ALA A 98 16.12 15.87 -8.07
CA ALA A 98 16.66 17.21 -8.30
C ALA A 98 17.94 17.49 -7.49
N GLY A 99 18.38 16.58 -6.62
CA GLY A 99 19.51 16.80 -5.71
C GLY A 99 19.16 17.65 -4.49
N ASP A 100 17.90 18.03 -4.31
CA ASP A 100 17.44 18.85 -3.17
C ASP A 100 17.03 17.97 -1.98
N ALA A 101 18.02 17.50 -1.23
CA ALA A 101 17.81 16.71 -0.04
C ALA A 101 17.09 17.51 1.07
N ARG A 102 17.23 18.85 1.10
CA ARG A 102 16.53 19.72 2.07
C ARG A 102 15.04 19.75 1.79
N GLU A 103 14.64 19.90 0.54
CA GLU A 103 13.22 19.87 0.18
C GLU A 103 12.63 18.47 0.42
N ALA A 104 13.37 17.40 0.13
CA ALA A 104 12.94 16.03 0.45
C ALA A 104 12.65 15.85 1.96
N ASP A 105 13.52 16.36 2.84
CA ASP A 105 13.32 16.34 4.28
C ASP A 105 12.12 17.19 4.72
N ARG A 106 11.95 18.40 4.15
CA ARG A 106 10.79 19.26 4.43
C ARG A 106 9.47 18.55 4.09
N VAL A 107 9.42 17.88 2.94
CA VAL A 107 8.24 17.09 2.53
C VAL A 107 7.98 15.95 3.52
N ILE A 108 9.02 15.20 3.93
CA ILE A 108 8.87 14.10 4.91
C ILE A 108 8.33 14.65 6.23
N ARG A 109 8.86 15.74 6.77
CA ARG A 109 8.41 16.33 8.04
C ARG A 109 6.94 16.76 8.01
N ILE A 110 6.53 17.44 6.94
CA ILE A 110 5.12 17.83 6.78
C ILE A 110 4.24 16.59 6.64
N SER A 111 4.68 15.59 5.89
CA SER A 111 3.95 14.34 5.73
C SER A 111 3.80 13.60 7.06
N VAL A 112 4.85 13.57 7.89
CA VAL A 112 4.80 13.01 9.26
C VAL A 112 3.82 13.78 10.13
N ALA A 113 3.82 15.11 10.05
CA ALA A 113 2.86 15.93 10.79
C ALA A 113 1.41 15.67 10.33
N LEU A 114 1.17 15.55 9.01
CA LEU A 114 -0.14 15.17 8.48
C LEU A 114 -0.56 13.75 8.92
N GLY A 115 0.37 12.80 8.89
CA GLY A 115 0.14 11.44 9.38
C GLY A 115 -0.14 11.40 10.88
N ALA A 116 0.61 12.18 11.69
CA ALA A 116 0.40 12.28 13.12
C ALA A 116 -0.94 12.95 13.46
N LEU A 117 -1.31 14.01 12.72
CA LEU A 117 -2.62 14.65 12.87
C LEU A 117 -3.76 13.68 12.53
N PHE A 118 -3.61 12.93 11.45
CA PHE A 118 -4.57 11.88 11.08
C PHE A 118 -4.65 10.80 12.15
N GLY A 119 -3.51 10.26 12.60
CA GLY A 119 -3.46 9.24 13.66
C GLY A 119 -4.09 9.72 14.95
N GLY A 120 -3.79 10.97 15.37
CA GLY A 120 -4.40 11.60 16.55
C GLY A 120 -5.92 11.80 16.40
N PHE A 121 -6.38 12.22 15.21
CA PHE A 121 -7.82 12.31 14.93
C PHE A 121 -8.52 10.94 15.03
N VAL A 122 -7.89 9.90 14.47
CA VAL A 122 -8.44 8.53 14.53
C VAL A 122 -8.49 8.00 15.95
N MET A 123 -7.54 8.35 16.81
CA MET A 123 -7.59 7.99 18.25
C MET A 123 -8.82 8.59 18.95
N CYS A 124 -9.35 9.73 18.49
CA CYS A 124 -10.60 10.29 19.03
C CYS A 124 -11.83 9.41 18.73
N LEU A 125 -11.72 8.43 17.82
CA LEU A 125 -12.78 7.47 17.53
C LEU A 125 -12.81 6.27 18.49
N ILE A 126 -11.84 6.15 19.42
CA ILE A 126 -11.76 5.05 20.39
C ILE A 126 -13.09 4.85 21.16
N PRO A 127 -13.78 5.90 21.65
CA PRO A 127 -15.06 5.71 22.36
C PRO A 127 -16.21 5.20 21.46
N LEU A 128 -16.03 5.29 20.15
CA LEU A 128 -17.03 4.88 19.17
C LEU A 128 -16.81 3.45 18.64
N ALA A 129 -15.75 2.76 19.08
CA ALA A 129 -15.34 1.47 18.51
C ALA A 129 -16.47 0.41 18.55
N ASP A 130 -17.19 0.30 19.68
CA ASP A 130 -18.31 -0.64 19.80
C ASP A 130 -19.45 -0.31 18.84
N LYS A 131 -19.77 0.99 18.69
CA LYS A 131 -20.82 1.45 17.76
C LYS A 131 -20.44 1.19 16.30
N VAL A 132 -19.14 1.37 15.98
CA VAL A 132 -18.60 1.08 14.65
C VAL A 132 -18.76 -0.41 14.33
N VAL A 133 -18.37 -1.30 15.25
CA VAL A 133 -18.51 -2.74 15.04
C VAL A 133 -19.99 -3.15 14.98
N ALA A 134 -20.83 -2.60 15.86
CA ALA A 134 -22.28 -2.87 15.85
C ALA A 134 -22.98 -2.44 14.54
N ALA A 135 -22.49 -1.38 13.88
CA ALA A 135 -23.03 -0.91 12.61
C ALA A 135 -22.89 -1.94 11.47
N PHE A 136 -22.02 -2.94 11.61
CA PHE A 136 -21.92 -4.06 10.65
C PHE A 136 -23.03 -5.13 10.82
N GLY A 137 -23.91 -4.99 11.81
CA GLY A 137 -25.04 -5.91 12.01
C GLY A 137 -24.63 -7.30 12.50
N VAL A 138 -23.53 -7.41 13.25
CA VAL A 138 -22.99 -8.67 13.78
C VAL A 138 -23.58 -9.04 15.15
N ALA A 139 -23.41 -10.30 15.56
CA ALA A 139 -23.90 -10.80 16.84
C ALA A 139 -23.30 -10.03 18.04
N PRO A 140 -24.04 -9.90 19.19
CA PRO A 140 -23.56 -9.15 20.36
C PRO A 140 -22.19 -9.59 20.90
N GLY A 141 -21.88 -10.91 20.91
CA GLY A 141 -20.58 -11.44 21.29
C GLY A 141 -19.45 -10.92 20.38
N VAL A 142 -19.69 -10.84 19.08
CA VAL A 142 -18.75 -10.28 18.10
C VAL A 142 -18.56 -8.77 18.30
N VAL A 143 -19.62 -8.04 18.71
CA VAL A 143 -19.51 -6.59 19.00
C VAL A 143 -18.57 -6.36 20.18
N VAL A 144 -18.70 -7.14 21.26
CA VAL A 144 -17.85 -7.00 22.44
C VAL A 144 -16.38 -7.27 22.11
N LEU A 145 -16.09 -8.40 21.47
CA LEU A 145 -14.71 -8.80 21.10
C LEU A 145 -14.12 -7.83 20.05
N GLY A 146 -14.89 -7.53 19.01
CA GLY A 146 -14.44 -6.64 17.92
C GLY A 146 -14.28 -5.19 18.37
N GLY A 147 -15.13 -4.71 19.27
CA GLY A 147 -15.03 -3.37 19.86
C GLY A 147 -13.79 -3.22 20.71
N SER A 148 -13.48 -4.22 21.57
CA SER A 148 -12.23 -4.25 22.35
C SER A 148 -11.02 -4.27 21.44
N TYR A 149 -10.98 -5.19 20.48
CA TYR A 149 -9.91 -5.29 19.49
C TYR A 149 -9.70 -3.99 18.72
N LEU A 150 -10.77 -3.37 18.23
CA LEU A 150 -10.72 -2.13 17.47
C LEU A 150 -10.23 -0.96 18.33
N ARG A 151 -10.69 -0.83 19.59
CA ARG A 151 -10.21 0.19 20.53
C ARG A 151 -8.69 0.14 20.69
N ILE A 152 -8.14 -1.07 20.85
CA ILE A 152 -6.70 -1.27 20.99
C ILE A 152 -5.99 -0.84 19.69
N LEU A 153 -6.43 -1.29 18.51
CA LEU A 153 -5.81 -0.90 17.26
C LEU A 153 -5.85 0.62 17.03
N LEU A 154 -6.98 1.27 17.35
CA LEU A 154 -7.11 2.72 17.22
C LEU A 154 -6.13 3.48 18.11
N ALA A 155 -5.82 2.97 19.31
CA ALA A 155 -4.83 3.56 20.21
C ALA A 155 -3.41 3.55 19.63
N PHE A 156 -3.09 2.64 18.71
CA PHE A 156 -1.79 2.55 18.05
C PHE A 156 -1.77 3.18 16.65
N THR A 157 -2.81 3.90 16.24
CA THR A 157 -2.87 4.52 14.89
C THR A 157 -1.82 5.62 14.72
N LEU A 158 -1.48 6.34 15.78
CA LEU A 158 -0.45 7.39 15.71
C LEU A 158 0.94 6.82 15.36
N PRO A 159 1.52 5.84 16.11
CA PRO A 159 2.79 5.22 15.72
C PRO A 159 2.71 4.53 14.35
N PHE A 160 1.58 3.91 14.01
CA PHE A 160 1.35 3.35 12.68
C PHE A 160 1.51 4.41 11.58
N ALA A 161 0.79 5.54 11.69
CA ALA A 161 0.82 6.60 10.69
C ALA A 161 2.22 7.20 10.53
N VAL A 162 2.92 7.49 11.63
CA VAL A 162 4.29 8.02 11.62
C VAL A 162 5.26 7.06 10.93
N GLY A 163 5.28 5.79 11.33
CA GLY A 163 6.16 4.78 10.75
C GLY A 163 5.88 4.55 9.26
N PHE A 164 4.59 4.50 8.88
CA PHE A 164 4.17 4.27 7.51
C PHE A 164 4.55 5.42 6.57
N VAL A 165 4.40 6.67 7.03
CA VAL A 165 4.79 7.88 6.30
C VAL A 165 6.31 7.97 6.16
N LEU A 166 7.09 7.75 7.24
CA LEU A 166 8.55 7.73 7.17
C LEU A 166 9.06 6.67 6.18
N GLY A 167 8.52 5.46 6.26
CA GLY A 167 8.85 4.40 5.31
C GLY A 167 8.52 4.78 3.86
N SER A 168 7.42 5.51 3.62
CA SER A 168 7.07 5.97 2.28
C SER A 168 8.02 7.05 1.76
N GLY A 169 8.45 7.99 2.61
CA GLY A 169 9.45 8.99 2.28
C GLY A 169 10.78 8.36 1.85
N LEU A 170 11.26 7.36 2.61
CA LEU A 170 12.48 6.64 2.27
C LEU A 170 12.38 5.91 0.92
N ARG A 171 11.23 5.27 0.63
CA ARG A 171 10.99 4.67 -0.69
C ARG A 171 11.05 5.71 -1.81
N GLY A 172 10.50 6.92 -1.60
CA GLY A 172 10.62 8.04 -2.53
C GLY A 172 12.08 8.45 -2.78
N ALA A 173 12.91 8.46 -1.75
CA ALA A 173 14.35 8.70 -1.87
C ALA A 173 15.14 7.52 -2.48
N GLY A 174 14.49 6.37 -2.72
CA GLY A 174 15.11 5.17 -3.28
C GLY A 174 15.68 4.20 -2.24
N ASP A 175 15.52 4.49 -0.95
CA ASP A 175 15.86 3.55 0.11
C ASP A 175 14.66 2.64 0.43
N VAL A 176 14.68 1.46 -0.15
CA VAL A 176 13.69 0.40 0.09
C VAL A 176 14.20 -0.65 1.07
N ARG A 177 15.50 -0.64 1.38
CA ARG A 177 16.13 -1.64 2.27
C ARG A 177 15.86 -1.34 3.73
N THR A 178 15.98 -0.08 4.14
CA THR A 178 15.69 0.34 5.51
C THR A 178 14.23 0.02 5.90
N PRO A 179 13.20 0.38 5.11
CA PRO A 179 11.82 -0.05 5.38
C PRO A 179 11.64 -1.57 5.42
N LEU A 180 12.33 -2.33 4.56
CA LEU A 180 12.28 -3.80 4.59
C LEU A 180 12.84 -4.36 5.91
N LEU A 181 14.03 -3.91 6.34
CA LEU A 181 14.64 -4.39 7.58
C LEU A 181 13.80 -4.05 8.81
N ILE A 182 13.28 -2.82 8.88
CA ILE A 182 12.37 -2.41 9.96
C ILE A 182 11.10 -3.26 9.91
N GLY A 183 10.56 -3.55 8.72
CA GLY A 183 9.43 -4.44 8.53
C GLY A 183 9.69 -5.86 9.03
N VAL A 184 10.90 -6.41 8.81
CA VAL A 184 11.30 -7.73 9.37
C VAL A 184 11.27 -7.71 10.88
N VAL A 185 11.88 -6.70 11.53
CA VAL A 185 11.89 -6.57 12.98
C VAL A 185 10.46 -6.42 13.52
N MET A 186 9.66 -5.56 12.90
CA MET A 186 8.25 -5.37 13.26
C MET A 186 7.47 -6.69 13.21
N ASN A 187 7.65 -7.48 12.15
CA ASN A 187 6.96 -8.76 11.98
C ASN A 187 7.41 -9.80 13.00
N LEU A 188 8.69 -9.87 13.33
CA LEU A 188 9.22 -10.76 14.37
C LEU A 188 8.61 -10.39 15.75
N VAL A 189 8.55 -9.11 16.07
CA VAL A 189 7.93 -8.62 17.32
C VAL A 189 6.44 -8.94 17.34
N ASN A 190 5.73 -8.77 16.22
CA ASN A 190 4.31 -9.10 16.11
C ASN A 190 4.05 -10.59 16.35
N VAL A 191 4.76 -11.49 15.64
CA VAL A 191 4.59 -12.94 15.79
C VAL A 191 4.94 -13.41 17.20
N ALA A 192 6.05 -12.93 17.76
CA ALA A 192 6.45 -13.25 19.12
C ALA A 192 5.42 -12.73 20.16
N GLY A 193 4.97 -11.49 19.98
CA GLY A 193 3.94 -10.87 20.81
C GLY A 193 2.60 -11.62 20.74
N ASN A 194 2.17 -12.03 19.56
CA ASN A 194 0.99 -12.88 19.38
C ASN A 194 1.12 -14.18 20.16
N TYR A 195 2.25 -14.89 20.02
CA TYR A 195 2.47 -16.16 20.71
C TYR A 195 2.41 -16.00 22.24
N VAL A 196 3.00 -14.92 22.76
CA VAL A 196 3.05 -14.65 24.21
C VAL A 196 1.69 -14.20 24.74
N LEU A 197 1.07 -13.19 24.10
CA LEU A 197 -0.12 -12.51 24.67
C LEU A 197 -1.43 -13.22 24.33
N VAL A 198 -1.54 -13.86 23.17
CA VAL A 198 -2.76 -14.59 22.80
C VAL A 198 -2.90 -15.87 23.63
N PHE A 199 -1.80 -16.60 23.81
CA PHE A 199 -1.81 -17.92 24.49
C PHE A 199 -1.40 -17.83 25.97
N GLY A 200 -0.94 -16.68 26.48
CA GLY A 200 -0.52 -16.53 27.88
C GLY A 200 0.74 -17.31 28.20
N LYS A 201 1.76 -17.29 27.33
CA LYS A 201 3.03 -17.97 27.54
C LYS A 201 4.01 -17.11 28.34
N PHE A 202 5.04 -17.73 28.93
CA PHE A 202 6.10 -17.08 29.72
C PHE A 202 5.60 -16.22 30.88
N GLY A 203 4.46 -16.60 31.50
CA GLY A 203 3.87 -15.87 32.63
C GLY A 203 3.01 -14.64 32.24
N ALA A 204 2.82 -14.40 30.98
CA ALA A 204 1.92 -13.34 30.49
C ALA A 204 0.45 -13.77 30.66
N PRO A 205 -0.49 -12.82 30.88
CA PRO A 205 -1.90 -13.14 30.91
C PRO A 205 -2.39 -13.61 29.53
N LYS A 206 -3.33 -14.58 29.52
CA LYS A 206 -3.98 -15.04 28.29
C LYS A 206 -5.04 -14.02 27.87
N LEU A 207 -4.71 -13.18 26.90
CA LEU A 207 -5.57 -12.06 26.45
C LEU A 207 -6.41 -12.41 25.20
N GLY A 208 -6.20 -13.56 24.57
CA GLY A 208 -6.96 -13.94 23.38
C GLY A 208 -6.87 -12.92 22.24
N THR A 209 -8.02 -12.47 21.72
CA THR A 209 -8.08 -11.48 20.62
C THR A 209 -7.43 -10.14 20.96
N ASP A 210 -7.61 -9.65 22.19
CA ASP A 210 -6.99 -8.40 22.66
C ASP A 210 -5.46 -8.51 22.68
N GLY A 211 -4.95 -9.71 23.01
CA GLY A 211 -3.52 -10.01 22.94
C GLY A 211 -2.95 -9.84 21.53
N SER A 212 -3.69 -10.22 20.50
CA SER A 212 -3.28 -10.02 19.11
C SER A 212 -3.26 -8.53 18.72
N ALA A 213 -4.26 -7.75 19.15
CA ALA A 213 -4.28 -6.31 18.90
C ALA A 213 -3.11 -5.59 19.60
N ILE A 214 -2.81 -5.96 20.86
CA ILE A 214 -1.68 -5.41 21.64
C ILE A 214 -0.34 -5.79 20.98
N ALA A 215 -0.17 -7.05 20.56
CA ALA A 215 1.04 -7.49 19.87
C ALA A 215 1.31 -6.69 18.60
N SER A 216 0.26 -6.48 17.78
CA SER A 216 0.32 -5.65 16.59
C SER A 216 0.65 -4.19 16.94
N GLY A 217 0.02 -3.64 17.97
CA GLY A 217 0.29 -2.29 18.47
C GLY A 217 1.74 -2.10 18.93
N ILE A 218 2.28 -3.03 19.72
CA ILE A 218 3.68 -3.01 20.17
C ILE A 218 4.62 -3.06 18.95
N ALA A 219 4.36 -3.93 17.98
CA ALA A 219 5.16 -4.03 16.77
C ALA A 219 5.18 -2.71 15.98
N LEU A 220 4.05 -2.02 15.88
CA LEU A 220 3.94 -0.70 15.27
C LEU A 220 4.72 0.36 16.04
N CYS A 221 4.67 0.34 17.38
CA CYS A 221 5.48 1.24 18.22
C CYS A 221 6.97 1.00 18.03
N VAL A 222 7.41 -0.27 18.00
CA VAL A 222 8.82 -0.62 17.76
C VAL A 222 9.28 -0.12 16.39
N SER A 223 8.47 -0.33 15.35
CA SER A 223 8.77 0.19 14.01
C SER A 223 8.89 1.72 14.01
N ALA A 224 7.93 2.43 14.58
CA ALA A 224 7.95 3.88 14.67
C ALA A 224 9.15 4.40 15.50
N ALA A 225 9.50 3.71 16.57
CA ALA A 225 10.65 4.05 17.41
C ALA A 225 11.97 3.88 16.65
N ILE A 226 12.15 2.77 15.90
CA ILE A 226 13.35 2.55 15.08
C ILE A 226 13.46 3.66 14.02
N TYR A 227 12.40 3.95 13.27
CA TYR A 227 12.39 5.06 12.31
C TYR A 227 12.72 6.39 12.99
N GLY A 228 12.11 6.68 14.14
CA GLY A 228 12.34 7.91 14.89
C GLY A 228 13.79 8.05 15.36
N VAL A 229 14.36 6.98 15.93
CA VAL A 229 15.76 6.97 16.39
C VAL A 229 16.74 7.16 15.21
N LEU A 230 16.53 6.44 14.11
CA LEU A 230 17.34 6.60 12.90
C LEU A 230 17.24 8.03 12.35
N TRP A 231 16.02 8.60 12.32
CA TRP A 231 15.80 9.96 11.84
C TRP A 231 16.49 11.00 12.74
N ILE A 232 16.34 10.88 14.07
CA ILE A 232 16.97 11.80 15.04
C ILE A 232 18.51 11.73 14.95
N ARG A 233 19.07 10.54 14.73
CA ARG A 233 20.52 10.32 14.65
C ARG A 233 21.10 10.57 13.26
N ASN A 234 20.32 11.11 12.31
CA ASN A 234 20.72 11.26 10.90
C ASN A 234 21.23 9.95 10.25
N GLY A 235 20.71 8.82 10.73
CA GLY A 235 21.01 7.50 10.16
C GLY A 235 20.15 7.13 8.94
N LEU A 236 19.23 7.99 8.51
CA LEU A 236 18.44 7.82 7.31
C LEU A 236 19.13 8.45 6.11
N VAL A 237 18.82 7.96 4.90
CA VAL A 237 19.35 8.47 3.64
C VAL A 237 19.03 9.96 3.44
N VAL A 238 17.87 10.40 3.88
CA VAL A 238 17.46 11.82 3.85
C VAL A 238 17.94 12.50 5.13
N PRO A 239 18.86 13.46 5.05
CA PRO A 239 19.39 14.17 6.22
C PRO A 239 18.28 15.03 6.86
N ARG A 240 18.28 15.07 8.17
CA ARG A 240 17.31 15.84 8.93
C ARG A 240 17.70 17.31 9.05
N GLY A 241 16.81 18.22 8.68
CA GLY A 241 16.95 19.66 8.93
C GLY A 241 16.26 20.11 10.24
N PRO A 242 16.25 21.43 10.53
CA PRO A 242 15.56 22.02 11.70
C PRO A 242 14.06 21.72 11.69
N TRP A 243 13.48 21.38 12.86
CA TRP A 243 12.09 20.93 12.97
C TRP A 243 11.04 21.90 12.40
N LEU A 244 11.22 23.18 12.61
CA LEU A 244 10.26 24.23 12.22
C LEU A 244 10.51 24.78 10.80
N ASP A 245 11.61 24.38 10.15
CA ASP A 245 11.90 24.85 8.80
C ASP A 245 10.95 24.19 7.79
N GLY A 246 10.31 25.02 6.99
CA GLY A 246 9.52 24.58 5.84
C GLY A 246 8.09 24.13 6.15
N PHE A 247 7.54 24.37 7.33
CA PHE A 247 6.13 24.15 7.63
C PHE A 247 5.25 25.14 6.86
N GLU A 248 4.97 24.86 5.59
CA GLU A 248 4.13 25.66 4.72
C GLU A 248 2.83 24.95 4.38
N ARG A 249 1.71 25.66 4.51
CA ARG A 249 0.39 25.16 4.08
C ARG A 249 0.38 24.74 2.60
N ALA A 250 1.15 25.43 1.77
CA ALA A 250 1.26 25.12 0.35
C ALA A 250 1.84 23.72 0.09
N ARG A 251 2.84 23.26 0.88
CA ARG A 251 3.38 21.87 0.78
C ARG A 251 2.37 20.84 1.23
N ALA A 252 1.69 21.07 2.35
CA ALA A 252 0.64 20.18 2.82
C ALA A 252 -0.48 20.06 1.75
N ALA A 253 -0.89 21.17 1.16
CA ALA A 253 -1.88 21.16 0.09
C ALA A 253 -1.40 20.40 -1.16
N ARG A 254 -0.11 20.49 -1.52
CA ARG A 254 0.47 19.72 -2.64
C ARG A 254 0.45 18.22 -2.36
N ILE A 255 0.88 17.80 -1.15
CA ILE A 255 0.83 16.40 -0.73
C ILE A 255 -0.59 15.84 -0.86
N LEU A 256 -1.58 16.55 -0.31
CA LEU A 256 -2.98 16.14 -0.35
C LEU A 256 -3.58 16.17 -1.76
N ARG A 257 -3.25 17.19 -2.57
CA ARG A 257 -3.72 17.28 -3.97
C ARG A 257 -3.29 16.08 -4.80
N ILE A 258 -2.06 15.60 -4.60
CA ILE A 258 -1.54 14.41 -5.28
C ILE A 258 -2.16 13.15 -4.69
N GLY A 259 -2.33 13.10 -3.38
CA GLY A 259 -2.72 11.88 -2.68
C GLY A 259 -4.21 11.60 -2.63
N VAL A 260 -5.09 12.63 -2.56
CA VAL A 260 -6.54 12.43 -2.45
C VAL A 260 -7.12 11.57 -3.59
N PRO A 261 -6.72 11.73 -4.86
CA PRO A 261 -7.19 10.82 -5.91
C PRO A 261 -6.84 9.35 -5.62
N THR A 262 -5.68 9.07 -5.01
CA THR A 262 -5.30 7.69 -4.65
C THR A 262 -6.15 7.14 -3.50
N ALA A 263 -6.54 7.96 -2.53
CA ALA A 263 -7.49 7.53 -1.50
C ALA A 263 -8.86 7.18 -2.11
N LEU A 264 -9.35 8.03 -3.03
CA LEU A 264 -10.59 7.76 -3.76
C LEU A 264 -10.49 6.48 -4.62
N GLU A 265 -9.32 6.23 -5.23
CA GLU A 265 -9.01 5.00 -5.96
C GLU A 265 -9.16 3.76 -5.05
N GLN A 266 -8.63 3.80 -3.83
CA GLN A 266 -8.74 2.71 -2.86
C GLN A 266 -10.19 2.48 -2.38
N ILE A 267 -10.92 3.57 -2.13
CA ILE A 267 -12.33 3.48 -1.75
C ILE A 267 -13.17 2.90 -2.90
N ALA A 268 -12.94 3.37 -4.13
CA ALA A 268 -13.62 2.86 -5.31
C ALA A 268 -13.34 1.36 -5.52
N TRP A 269 -12.07 0.95 -5.37
CA TRP A 269 -11.68 -0.46 -5.45
C TRP A 269 -12.43 -1.32 -4.43
N GLN A 270 -12.43 -0.91 -3.17
CA GLN A 270 -13.08 -1.66 -2.11
C GLN A 270 -14.59 -1.76 -2.32
N SER A 271 -15.23 -0.63 -2.67
CA SER A 271 -16.66 -0.59 -2.98
C SER A 271 -17.02 -1.49 -4.17
N GLY A 272 -16.17 -1.48 -5.20
CA GLY A 272 -16.37 -2.29 -6.39
C GLY A 272 -16.29 -3.79 -6.11
N LEU A 273 -15.37 -4.24 -5.25
CA LEU A 273 -15.31 -5.64 -4.83
C LEU A 273 -16.60 -6.10 -4.14
N TRP A 274 -17.13 -5.27 -3.23
CA TRP A 274 -18.38 -5.58 -2.53
C TRP A 274 -19.60 -5.63 -3.48
N LEU A 275 -19.69 -4.67 -4.40
CA LEU A 275 -20.77 -4.64 -5.39
C LEU A 275 -20.68 -5.83 -6.35
N PHE A 276 -19.48 -6.20 -6.77
CA PHE A 276 -19.27 -7.37 -7.63
C PHE A 276 -19.64 -8.68 -6.92
N LEU A 277 -19.24 -8.83 -5.65
CA LEU A 277 -19.65 -9.98 -4.84
C LEU A 277 -21.17 -10.10 -4.75
N ARG A 278 -21.88 -8.99 -4.62
CA ARG A 278 -23.35 -8.98 -4.62
C ARG A 278 -23.98 -9.50 -5.92
N ILE A 279 -23.34 -9.21 -7.08
CA ILE A 279 -23.77 -9.74 -8.37
C ILE A 279 -23.51 -11.25 -8.44
N VAL A 280 -22.32 -11.70 -8.01
CA VAL A 280 -21.95 -13.12 -7.99
C VAL A 280 -22.90 -13.91 -7.05
N ALA A 281 -23.33 -13.30 -5.94
CA ALA A 281 -24.22 -13.92 -4.97
C ALA A 281 -25.59 -14.30 -5.54
N GLN A 282 -26.03 -13.70 -6.63
CA GLN A 282 -27.30 -14.03 -7.30
C GLN A 282 -27.28 -15.41 -7.99
N TYR A 283 -26.09 -15.99 -8.19
CA TYR A 283 -25.88 -17.29 -8.85
C TYR A 283 -25.83 -18.46 -7.86
N GLY A 284 -25.94 -18.21 -6.55
CA GLY A 284 -25.98 -19.24 -5.51
C GLY A 284 -24.69 -19.35 -4.69
N THR A 285 -24.63 -20.35 -3.81
CA THR A 285 -23.55 -20.52 -2.82
C THR A 285 -22.24 -21.02 -3.43
N ASP A 286 -22.29 -21.93 -4.41
CA ASP A 286 -21.09 -22.48 -5.05
C ASP A 286 -20.27 -21.40 -5.77
N PRO A 287 -20.85 -20.51 -6.60
CA PRO A 287 -20.16 -19.38 -7.20
C PRO A 287 -19.54 -18.41 -6.19
N ILE A 288 -20.22 -18.13 -5.07
CA ILE A 288 -19.66 -17.28 -4.00
C ILE A 288 -18.42 -17.93 -3.40
N SER A 289 -18.51 -19.22 -3.06
CA SER A 289 -17.38 -19.98 -2.49
C SER A 289 -16.21 -20.02 -3.45
N ALA A 290 -16.46 -20.31 -4.72
CA ALA A 290 -15.43 -20.30 -5.76
C ALA A 290 -14.77 -18.93 -5.93
N TYR A 291 -15.55 -17.86 -5.93
CA TYR A 291 -15.05 -16.48 -5.99
C TYR A 291 -14.17 -16.13 -4.79
N LEU A 292 -14.58 -16.47 -3.57
CA LEU A 292 -13.83 -16.19 -2.36
C LEU A 292 -12.49 -16.95 -2.33
N ILE A 293 -12.45 -18.20 -2.81
CA ILE A 293 -11.21 -18.96 -2.98
C ILE A 293 -10.27 -18.23 -3.94
N GLY A 294 -10.78 -17.83 -5.11
CA GLY A 294 -9.97 -17.11 -6.10
C GLY A 294 -9.45 -15.76 -5.60
N VAL A 295 -10.25 -14.98 -4.88
CA VAL A 295 -9.83 -13.68 -4.31
C VAL A 295 -8.69 -13.85 -3.29
N ARG A 296 -8.69 -14.93 -2.50
CA ARG A 296 -7.56 -15.23 -1.59
C ARG A 296 -6.27 -15.47 -2.36
N ILE A 297 -6.31 -16.21 -3.45
CA ILE A 297 -5.14 -16.43 -4.32
C ILE A 297 -4.68 -15.12 -4.95
N LEU A 298 -5.62 -14.31 -5.41
CA LEU A 298 -5.36 -13.01 -6.01
C LEU A 298 -4.57 -12.08 -5.06
N SER A 299 -4.86 -12.13 -3.76
CA SER A 299 -4.19 -11.28 -2.77
C SER A 299 -2.67 -11.50 -2.73
N PHE A 300 -2.20 -12.74 -2.92
CA PHE A 300 -0.77 -13.04 -2.99
C PHE A 300 -0.15 -12.60 -4.32
N SER A 301 -0.91 -12.64 -5.40
CA SER A 301 -0.42 -12.24 -6.72
C SER A 301 -0.27 -10.72 -6.88
N PHE A 302 -0.82 -9.91 -5.98
CA PHE A 302 -0.59 -8.45 -5.96
C PHE A 302 0.82 -8.06 -5.50
N VAL A 303 1.50 -8.91 -4.76
CA VAL A 303 2.81 -8.61 -4.17
C VAL A 303 3.85 -8.17 -5.20
N PRO A 304 4.07 -8.90 -6.31
CA PRO A 304 4.98 -8.45 -7.37
C PRO A 304 4.54 -7.11 -7.99
N GLY A 305 3.24 -6.97 -8.26
CA GLY A 305 2.68 -5.74 -8.82
C GLY A 305 2.97 -4.50 -7.96
N LEU A 306 2.76 -4.60 -6.63
CA LEU A 306 3.06 -3.53 -5.69
C LEU A 306 4.56 -3.19 -5.63
N GLY A 307 5.43 -4.20 -5.72
CA GLY A 307 6.87 -4.00 -5.77
C GLY A 307 7.30 -3.18 -7.00
N PHE A 308 6.82 -3.56 -8.18
CA PHE A 308 7.08 -2.82 -9.42
C PHE A 308 6.41 -1.45 -9.43
N SER A 309 5.21 -1.30 -8.86
CA SER A 309 4.53 -0.01 -8.69
C SER A 309 5.39 0.97 -7.90
N THR A 310 5.96 0.51 -6.77
CA THR A 310 6.86 1.31 -5.93
C THR A 310 8.13 1.70 -6.69
N ALA A 311 8.77 0.75 -7.38
CA ALA A 311 9.98 1.00 -8.16
C ALA A 311 9.71 2.00 -9.31
N ALA A 312 8.61 1.84 -10.03
CA ALA A 312 8.22 2.74 -11.12
C ALA A 312 7.93 4.16 -10.60
N ALA A 313 7.18 4.29 -9.50
CA ALA A 313 6.87 5.59 -8.90
C ALA A 313 8.15 6.34 -8.49
N THR A 314 9.06 5.64 -7.81
CA THR A 314 10.34 6.23 -7.35
C THR A 314 11.21 6.66 -8.52
N LEU A 315 11.45 5.78 -9.49
CA LEU A 315 12.35 6.08 -10.60
C LEU A 315 11.82 7.17 -11.53
N VAL A 316 10.52 7.10 -11.86
CA VAL A 316 9.90 8.13 -12.71
C VAL A 316 9.93 9.48 -12.00
N GLY A 317 9.59 9.53 -10.70
CA GLY A 317 9.68 10.75 -9.90
C GLY A 317 11.09 11.33 -9.84
N GLN A 318 12.11 10.48 -9.61
CA GLN A 318 13.50 10.91 -9.54
C GLN A 318 14.04 11.41 -10.89
N HIS A 319 13.73 10.72 -12.01
CA HIS A 319 14.14 11.19 -13.33
C HIS A 319 13.47 12.51 -13.72
N LEU A 320 12.19 12.69 -13.37
CA LEU A 320 11.52 13.98 -13.59
C LEU A 320 12.11 15.10 -12.73
N GLY A 321 12.49 14.79 -11.48
CA GLY A 321 13.20 15.73 -10.62
C GLY A 321 14.53 16.18 -11.22
N ALA A 322 15.28 15.26 -11.81
CA ALA A 322 16.53 15.54 -12.50
C ALA A 322 16.36 16.21 -13.88
N ARG A 323 15.13 16.51 -14.29
CA ARG A 323 14.81 17.06 -15.63
C ARG A 323 15.17 16.12 -16.78
N GLU A 324 15.02 14.81 -16.59
CA GLU A 324 15.31 13.76 -17.55
C GLU A 324 14.02 13.01 -17.97
N PRO A 325 13.07 13.65 -18.68
CA PRO A 325 11.76 13.06 -18.95
C PRO A 325 11.83 11.82 -19.85
N GLU A 326 12.83 11.71 -20.72
CA GLU A 326 13.00 10.52 -21.58
C GLU A 326 13.48 9.30 -20.77
N LEU A 327 14.38 9.51 -19.80
CA LEU A 327 14.81 8.44 -18.89
C LEU A 327 13.67 8.04 -17.96
N ALA A 328 12.83 8.99 -17.52
CA ALA A 328 11.61 8.69 -16.78
C ALA A 328 10.68 7.77 -17.57
N ALA A 329 10.44 8.08 -18.85
CA ALA A 329 9.62 7.27 -19.73
C ALA A 329 10.20 5.86 -19.94
N ARG A 330 11.51 5.77 -20.22
CA ARG A 330 12.21 4.48 -20.37
C ARG A 330 12.13 3.64 -19.08
N SER A 331 12.28 4.27 -17.92
CA SER A 331 12.19 3.58 -16.63
C SER A 331 10.78 3.05 -16.36
N GLY A 332 9.74 3.82 -16.68
CA GLY A 332 8.35 3.38 -16.54
C GLY A 332 8.04 2.18 -17.46
N TRP A 333 8.41 2.24 -18.75
CA TRP A 333 8.20 1.12 -19.67
C TRP A 333 9.01 -0.13 -19.29
N ARG A 334 10.26 0.02 -18.84
CA ARG A 334 11.07 -1.11 -18.35
C ARG A 334 10.48 -1.73 -17.09
N ALA A 335 9.99 -0.92 -16.17
CA ALA A 335 9.31 -1.42 -14.97
C ALA A 335 8.03 -2.19 -15.36
N ASN A 336 7.27 -1.67 -16.34
CA ASN A 336 6.09 -2.34 -16.88
C ASN A 336 6.44 -3.69 -17.52
N ALA A 337 7.44 -3.74 -18.37
CA ALA A 337 7.89 -4.98 -19.00
C ALA A 337 8.34 -6.02 -17.96
N GLY A 338 9.15 -5.60 -16.98
CA GLY A 338 9.55 -6.48 -15.87
C GLY A 338 8.36 -6.98 -15.04
N ALA A 339 7.41 -6.11 -14.73
CA ALA A 339 6.19 -6.47 -14.03
C ALA A 339 5.35 -7.48 -14.83
N MET A 340 5.18 -7.26 -16.13
CA MET A 340 4.42 -8.17 -17.01
C MET A 340 5.05 -9.57 -17.05
N VAL A 341 6.38 -9.66 -17.17
CA VAL A 341 7.07 -10.96 -17.18
C VAL A 341 6.88 -11.68 -15.84
N VAL A 342 7.15 -11.01 -14.71
CA VAL A 342 7.04 -11.64 -13.40
C VAL A 342 5.59 -12.04 -13.09
N MET A 343 4.63 -11.15 -13.35
CA MET A 343 3.22 -11.45 -13.10
C MET A 343 2.65 -12.49 -14.07
N ALA A 344 3.14 -12.56 -15.32
CA ALA A 344 2.80 -13.66 -16.24
C ALA A 344 3.30 -15.01 -15.71
N CYS A 345 4.53 -15.07 -15.19
CA CYS A 345 5.04 -16.29 -14.54
C CYS A 345 4.19 -16.69 -13.32
N VAL A 346 3.81 -15.71 -12.48
CA VAL A 346 2.90 -15.94 -11.34
C VAL A 346 1.54 -16.44 -11.83
N GLY A 347 0.98 -15.83 -12.88
CA GLY A 347 -0.28 -16.24 -13.50
C GLY A 347 -0.22 -17.68 -14.02
N ALA A 348 0.86 -18.05 -14.72
CA ALA A 348 1.07 -19.42 -15.21
C ALA A 348 1.18 -20.41 -14.04
N ALA A 349 1.91 -20.05 -12.98
CA ALA A 349 2.00 -20.89 -11.77
C ALA A 349 0.63 -21.08 -11.10
N ILE A 350 -0.15 -20.02 -10.97
CA ILE A 350 -1.50 -20.06 -10.39
C ILE A 350 -2.42 -20.95 -11.23
N ILE A 351 -2.36 -20.86 -12.55
CA ILE A 351 -3.13 -21.72 -13.48
C ILE A 351 -2.73 -23.19 -13.29
N ALA A 352 -1.43 -23.47 -13.20
CA ALA A 352 -0.92 -24.85 -13.05
C ALA A 352 -1.36 -25.51 -11.73
N ILE A 353 -1.42 -24.74 -10.63
CA ILE A 353 -1.81 -25.25 -9.31
C ILE A 353 -3.31 -25.05 -9.00
N ALA A 354 -4.11 -24.58 -9.97
CA ALA A 354 -5.51 -24.23 -9.74
C ALA A 354 -6.33 -25.37 -9.13
N ARG A 355 -6.21 -26.58 -9.70
CA ARG A 355 -6.98 -27.74 -9.22
C ARG A 355 -6.55 -28.25 -7.84
N PRO A 356 -5.26 -28.45 -7.53
CA PRO A 356 -4.81 -28.75 -6.17
C PRO A 356 -5.29 -27.76 -5.12
N VAL A 357 -5.18 -26.47 -5.41
CA VAL A 357 -5.61 -25.41 -4.49
C VAL A 357 -7.12 -25.39 -4.33
N ALA A 358 -7.89 -25.49 -5.42
CA ALA A 358 -9.35 -25.57 -5.35
C ALA A 358 -9.81 -26.79 -4.53
N ASN A 359 -9.17 -27.94 -4.69
CA ASN A 359 -9.47 -29.14 -3.89
C ASN A 359 -9.19 -28.95 -2.40
N TYR A 360 -8.08 -28.28 -2.05
CA TYR A 360 -7.70 -28.03 -0.65
C TYR A 360 -8.71 -27.14 0.08
N PHE A 361 -9.20 -26.10 -0.60
CA PHE A 361 -10.18 -25.17 -0.04
C PHE A 361 -11.64 -25.57 -0.31
N GLY A 362 -11.87 -26.45 -1.27
CA GLY A 362 -13.19 -26.79 -1.81
C GLY A 362 -13.86 -27.98 -1.11
N ALA A 363 -13.86 -28.03 0.23
CA ALA A 363 -14.60 -29.06 1.01
C ALA A 363 -16.10 -29.15 0.69
N ALA A 364 -16.64 -28.33 -0.21
CA ALA A 364 -18.05 -28.10 -0.46
C ALA A 364 -18.63 -28.79 -1.71
N GLY A 365 -17.87 -29.64 -2.41
CA GLY A 365 -18.38 -30.41 -3.55
C GLY A 365 -17.68 -30.11 -4.89
N GLU A 366 -17.82 -31.04 -5.83
CA GLU A 366 -17.12 -31.02 -7.13
C GLU A 366 -17.49 -29.80 -7.99
N ASN A 367 -18.74 -29.34 -7.93
CA ASN A 367 -19.18 -28.16 -8.67
C ASN A 367 -18.46 -26.89 -8.21
N THR A 368 -18.32 -26.65 -6.89
CA THR A 368 -17.58 -25.54 -6.33
C THR A 368 -16.10 -25.60 -6.75
N VAL A 369 -15.48 -26.79 -6.75
CA VAL A 369 -14.10 -26.98 -7.19
C VAL A 369 -13.93 -26.59 -8.66
N ASN A 370 -14.79 -27.08 -9.55
CA ASN A 370 -14.72 -26.80 -10.98
C ASN A 370 -14.92 -25.30 -11.28
N LEU A 371 -15.84 -24.63 -10.60
CA LEU A 371 -16.03 -23.19 -10.68
C LEU A 371 -14.82 -22.42 -10.16
N ALA A 372 -14.23 -22.86 -9.04
CA ALA A 372 -13.03 -22.23 -8.48
C ALA A 372 -11.84 -22.35 -9.44
N VAL A 373 -11.61 -23.53 -10.05
CA VAL A 373 -10.58 -23.72 -11.07
C VAL A 373 -10.77 -22.77 -12.25
N THR A 374 -12.00 -22.66 -12.76
CA THR A 374 -12.33 -21.77 -13.86
C THR A 374 -12.05 -20.31 -13.49
N PHE A 375 -12.47 -19.88 -12.30
CA PHE A 375 -12.21 -18.52 -11.83
C PHE A 375 -10.72 -18.24 -11.63
N ILE A 376 -9.96 -19.20 -11.08
CA ILE A 376 -8.50 -19.10 -10.92
C ILE A 376 -7.81 -18.98 -12.29
N TRP A 377 -8.26 -19.68 -13.32
CA TRP A 377 -7.73 -19.56 -14.68
C TRP A 377 -7.97 -18.14 -15.26
N ILE A 378 -9.17 -17.59 -15.06
CA ILE A 378 -9.47 -16.20 -15.45
C ILE A 378 -8.53 -15.22 -14.74
N LEU A 379 -8.31 -15.39 -13.42
CA LEU A 379 -7.40 -14.55 -12.63
C LEU A 379 -5.95 -14.71 -13.09
N GLY A 380 -5.51 -15.92 -13.40
CA GLY A 380 -4.17 -16.19 -13.92
C GLY A 380 -3.93 -15.51 -15.28
N ALA A 381 -4.92 -15.60 -16.19
CA ALA A 381 -4.88 -14.92 -17.49
C ALA A 381 -4.88 -13.39 -17.37
N ALA A 382 -5.49 -12.83 -16.32
CA ALA A 382 -5.51 -11.39 -16.06
C ALA A 382 -4.17 -10.83 -15.56
N GLN A 383 -3.24 -11.67 -15.06
CA GLN A 383 -2.02 -11.20 -14.39
C GLN A 383 -1.16 -10.24 -15.24
N PRO A 384 -0.89 -10.47 -16.53
CA PRO A 384 -0.11 -9.52 -17.34
C PRO A 384 -0.80 -8.16 -17.50
N LEU A 385 -2.14 -8.14 -17.58
CA LEU A 385 -2.92 -6.89 -17.67
C LEU A 385 -2.90 -6.12 -16.34
N MET A 386 -2.97 -6.85 -15.22
CA MET A 386 -2.82 -6.28 -13.88
C MET A 386 -1.42 -5.69 -13.66
N ALA A 387 -0.38 -6.31 -14.22
CA ALA A 387 0.98 -5.76 -14.17
C ALA A 387 1.05 -4.34 -14.76
N VAL A 388 0.35 -4.09 -15.86
CA VAL A 388 0.26 -2.75 -16.47
C VAL A 388 -0.41 -1.76 -15.51
N GLU A 389 -1.51 -2.14 -14.87
CA GLU A 389 -2.20 -1.30 -13.88
C GLU A 389 -1.27 -0.91 -12.73
N PHE A 390 -0.53 -1.88 -12.18
CA PHE A 390 0.41 -1.61 -11.08
C PHE A 390 1.59 -0.76 -11.53
N ALA A 391 2.30 -1.15 -12.58
CA ALA A 391 3.55 -0.51 -12.98
C ALA A 391 3.33 0.88 -13.58
N LEU A 392 2.45 1.01 -14.58
CA LEU A 392 2.17 2.32 -15.20
C LEU A 392 1.32 3.21 -14.28
N GLY A 393 0.39 2.65 -13.51
CA GLY A 393 -0.30 3.39 -12.46
C GLY A 393 0.66 3.93 -11.42
N GLY A 394 1.64 3.13 -11.00
CA GLY A 394 2.74 3.56 -10.12
C GLY A 394 3.58 4.66 -10.74
N ALA A 395 4.01 4.50 -12.00
CA ALA A 395 4.77 5.48 -12.75
C ALA A 395 4.06 6.84 -12.84
N LEU A 396 2.76 6.84 -13.17
CA LEU A 396 1.93 8.05 -13.24
C LEU A 396 1.79 8.71 -11.85
N ARG A 397 1.56 7.91 -10.79
CA ARG A 397 1.53 8.44 -9.41
C ARG A 397 2.86 9.07 -9.01
N GLY A 398 3.99 8.46 -9.37
CA GLY A 398 5.33 9.03 -9.17
C GLY A 398 5.59 10.31 -9.95
N ALA A 399 4.98 10.45 -11.13
CA ALA A 399 4.98 11.70 -11.91
C ALA A 399 4.07 12.79 -11.33
N GLY A 400 3.18 12.45 -10.37
CA GLY A 400 2.17 13.36 -9.83
C GLY A 400 0.82 13.30 -10.58
N ASP A 401 0.71 12.49 -11.65
CA ASP A 401 -0.55 12.28 -12.37
C ASP A 401 -1.40 11.20 -11.68
N THR A 402 -1.99 11.54 -10.55
CA THR A 402 -2.81 10.62 -9.74
C THR A 402 -4.28 10.62 -10.17
N ARG A 403 -4.71 11.64 -10.91
CA ARG A 403 -6.10 11.73 -11.40
C ARG A 403 -6.41 10.70 -12.47
N PHE A 404 -5.45 10.45 -13.37
CA PHE A 404 -5.68 9.54 -14.48
C PHE A 404 -5.79 8.07 -14.04
N PRO A 405 -4.95 7.53 -13.14
CA PRO A 405 -5.17 6.23 -12.51
C PRO A 405 -6.55 6.10 -11.84
N LEU A 406 -7.03 7.14 -11.14
CA LEU A 406 -8.39 7.16 -10.58
C LEU A 406 -9.46 7.02 -11.68
N VAL A 407 -9.38 7.81 -12.75
CA VAL A 407 -10.31 7.71 -13.89
C VAL A 407 -10.26 6.32 -14.51
N SER A 408 -9.06 5.75 -14.66
CA SER A 408 -8.86 4.40 -15.21
C SER A 408 -9.56 3.34 -14.36
N ILE A 409 -9.42 3.42 -13.02
CA ILE A 409 -10.06 2.46 -12.11
C ILE A 409 -11.58 2.62 -12.07
N LEU A 410 -12.07 3.86 -12.07
CA LEU A 410 -13.51 4.11 -12.12
C LEU A 410 -14.12 3.58 -13.41
N THR A 411 -13.47 3.83 -14.55
CA THR A 411 -13.95 3.34 -15.85
C THR A 411 -13.90 1.80 -15.91
N GLY A 412 -12.75 1.19 -15.59
CA GLY A 412 -12.61 -0.26 -15.64
C GLY A 412 -13.58 -0.96 -14.70
N LEU A 413 -13.61 -0.55 -13.44
CA LEU A 413 -14.39 -1.21 -12.41
C LEU A 413 -15.91 -0.99 -12.56
N PHE A 414 -16.34 0.26 -12.70
CA PHE A 414 -17.78 0.56 -12.71
C PHE A 414 -18.42 0.35 -14.08
N VAL A 415 -17.74 0.69 -15.19
CA VAL A 415 -18.31 0.53 -16.53
C VAL A 415 -18.12 -0.91 -17.03
N PHE A 416 -16.87 -1.40 -17.08
CA PHE A 416 -16.59 -2.70 -17.69
C PHE A 416 -16.87 -3.88 -16.76
N ARG A 417 -16.41 -3.84 -15.49
CA ARG A 417 -16.64 -4.97 -14.58
C ARG A 417 -18.09 -5.00 -14.06
N LEU A 418 -18.55 -3.94 -13.37
CA LEU A 418 -19.88 -3.92 -12.76
C LEU A 418 -20.98 -3.74 -13.80
N GLY A 419 -20.81 -2.78 -14.70
CA GLY A 419 -21.77 -2.54 -15.79
C GLY A 419 -21.88 -3.76 -16.72
N GLY A 420 -20.75 -4.33 -17.14
CA GLY A 420 -20.70 -5.56 -17.91
C GLY A 420 -21.34 -6.75 -17.18
N ALA A 421 -21.01 -6.93 -15.90
CA ALA A 421 -21.58 -8.00 -15.08
C ALA A 421 -23.10 -7.86 -14.92
N LEU A 422 -23.62 -6.64 -14.72
CA LEU A 422 -25.05 -6.38 -14.65
C LEU A 422 -25.75 -6.64 -16.01
N LEU A 423 -25.11 -6.22 -17.10
CA LEU A 423 -25.62 -6.46 -18.45
C LEU A 423 -25.70 -7.96 -18.73
N VAL A 424 -24.63 -8.70 -18.45
CA VAL A 424 -24.56 -10.15 -18.63
C VAL A 424 -25.60 -10.86 -17.76
N SER A 425 -25.73 -10.49 -16.49
CA SER A 425 -26.60 -11.18 -15.55
C SER A 425 -28.09 -10.85 -15.74
N ARG A 426 -28.43 -9.57 -16.04
CA ARG A 426 -29.81 -9.10 -16.07
C ARG A 426 -30.43 -9.09 -17.47
N VAL A 427 -29.63 -8.79 -18.50
CA VAL A 427 -30.13 -8.65 -19.87
C VAL A 427 -29.95 -9.93 -20.67
N PHE A 428 -28.76 -10.53 -20.57
CA PHE A 428 -28.44 -11.73 -21.37
C PHE A 428 -28.69 -13.05 -20.62
N GLY A 429 -29.01 -13.03 -19.33
CA GLY A 429 -29.18 -14.25 -18.53
C GLY A 429 -27.95 -15.16 -18.53
N GLY A 430 -26.75 -14.56 -18.69
CA GLY A 430 -25.50 -15.28 -18.85
C GLY A 430 -25.05 -16.03 -17.61
N SER A 431 -24.16 -17.00 -17.80
CA SER A 431 -23.60 -17.79 -16.68
C SER A 431 -22.68 -16.94 -15.79
N VAL A 432 -22.40 -17.43 -14.58
CA VAL A 432 -21.46 -16.79 -13.65
C VAL A 432 -20.06 -16.67 -14.25
N VAL A 433 -19.64 -17.61 -15.10
CA VAL A 433 -18.36 -17.56 -15.79
C VAL A 433 -18.30 -16.35 -16.74
N ALA A 434 -19.38 -16.06 -17.45
CA ALA A 434 -19.46 -14.87 -18.31
C ALA A 434 -19.39 -13.57 -17.49
N VAL A 435 -20.01 -13.55 -16.29
CA VAL A 435 -19.86 -12.44 -15.32
C VAL A 435 -18.41 -12.29 -14.89
N TRP A 436 -17.69 -13.38 -14.60
CA TRP A 436 -16.26 -13.32 -14.25
C TRP A 436 -15.36 -12.87 -15.40
N CYS A 437 -15.72 -13.16 -16.65
CA CYS A 437 -14.98 -12.65 -17.80
C CYS A 437 -15.03 -11.12 -17.92
N CYS A 438 -16.03 -10.44 -17.33
CA CYS A 438 -16.04 -8.97 -17.25
C CYS A 438 -14.84 -8.41 -16.46
N LEU A 439 -14.20 -9.22 -15.61
CA LEU A 439 -12.95 -8.89 -14.94
C LEU A 439 -11.79 -8.73 -15.95
N LEU A 440 -11.72 -9.57 -16.97
CA LEU A 440 -10.73 -9.41 -18.04
C LEU A 440 -10.98 -8.13 -18.86
N MET A 441 -12.25 -7.79 -19.11
CA MET A 441 -12.61 -6.54 -19.79
C MET A 441 -12.17 -5.31 -18.98
N ASP A 442 -12.38 -5.33 -17.66
CA ASP A 442 -11.93 -4.29 -16.73
C ASP A 442 -10.40 -4.11 -16.80
N TYR A 443 -9.63 -5.18 -16.61
CA TYR A 443 -8.17 -5.08 -16.66
C TYR A 443 -7.65 -4.69 -18.03
N THR A 444 -8.30 -5.14 -19.12
CA THR A 444 -7.94 -4.72 -20.48
C THR A 444 -8.19 -3.23 -20.69
N ALA A 445 -9.34 -2.72 -20.25
CA ALA A 445 -9.66 -1.30 -20.33
C ALA A 445 -8.66 -0.44 -19.53
N LYS A 446 -8.35 -0.83 -18.29
CA LYS A 446 -7.36 -0.14 -17.47
C LYS A 446 -5.97 -0.17 -18.08
N ALA A 447 -5.52 -1.33 -18.53
CA ALA A 447 -4.21 -1.48 -19.19
C ALA A 447 -4.11 -0.60 -20.44
N SER A 448 -5.16 -0.56 -21.27
CA SER A 448 -5.21 0.27 -22.46
C SER A 448 -5.19 1.76 -22.14
N LEU A 449 -6.02 2.20 -21.19
CA LEU A 449 -6.10 3.59 -20.76
C LEU A 449 -4.76 4.07 -20.19
N LEU A 450 -4.17 3.31 -19.26
CA LEU A 450 -2.90 3.67 -18.62
C LEU A 450 -1.75 3.65 -19.61
N SER A 451 -1.70 2.68 -20.52
CA SER A 451 -0.68 2.63 -21.59
C SER A 451 -0.81 3.81 -22.54
N ALA A 452 -2.03 4.16 -22.97
CA ALA A 452 -2.27 5.31 -23.84
C ALA A 452 -1.88 6.62 -23.14
N ARG A 453 -2.23 6.79 -21.83
CA ARG A 453 -1.85 7.97 -21.06
C ARG A 453 -0.33 8.08 -20.92
N PHE A 454 0.33 6.97 -20.58
CA PHE A 454 1.77 6.96 -20.39
C PHE A 454 2.51 7.22 -21.72
N ALA A 455 2.06 6.60 -22.82
CA ALA A 455 2.60 6.82 -24.17
C ALA A 455 2.41 8.27 -24.67
N SER A 456 1.30 8.94 -24.30
CA SER A 456 1.04 10.32 -24.71
C SER A 456 2.06 11.35 -24.19
N GLY A 457 2.85 11.00 -23.17
CA GLY A 457 3.87 11.88 -22.58
C GLY A 457 3.34 13.07 -21.79
N ARG A 458 2.01 13.31 -21.72
CA ARG A 458 1.40 14.49 -21.07
C ARG A 458 1.72 14.59 -19.57
N TRP A 459 2.11 13.49 -18.92
CA TRP A 459 2.54 13.44 -17.52
C TRP A 459 3.95 14.01 -17.29
N LYS A 460 4.78 14.15 -18.35
CA LYS A 460 6.15 14.67 -18.28
C LYS A 460 6.20 16.12 -17.83
N ASP A 461 5.22 16.92 -18.24
CA ASP A 461 5.15 18.37 -18.01
C ASP A 461 4.37 18.75 -16.75
N MET A 462 3.93 17.76 -15.95
CA MET A 462 3.16 18.03 -14.73
C MET A 462 4.02 18.74 -13.68
N ARG A 463 3.58 19.91 -13.26
CA ARG A 463 4.16 20.66 -12.14
C ARG A 463 3.48 20.24 -10.84
N ILE A 464 4.27 19.77 -9.88
CA ILE A 464 3.81 19.29 -8.56
C ILE A 464 4.49 20.04 -7.43
#